data_31fbb1d0b7646db85b8125cc862e909f
#
_entry.id   31fbb1d0b7646db85b8125cc862e909f
#
_cell.length_a   1.000
_cell.length_b   1.000
_cell.length_c   1.000
_cell.angle_alpha   90.00
_cell.angle_beta   90.00
_cell.angle_gamma   90.00
#
_symmetry.space_group_name_H-M   'P 1'
#
loop_
_entity.id
_entity.type
_entity.pdbx_description
1 polymer ?
#
loop_
_entity_poly.entity_id
_entity_poly.type
_entity_poly.pdbx_seq_one_letter_code
_entity_poly.pdbx_strand_id
1 'polypeptide(L)'
;MTRPVTARGDRVLGRGLLALANVITVAAPVAADWNDSHIFNSRWPGHARFHAVTALAMTATLSSLNVWSVCSGGHDRDTARFFAAAVPVAYWAPFFAAPLVPGTAVDDPPHPVRRVAGVPVSLLGAAATTATAAAGWFIDRRSAAGSS
;
A
#
# COMPACT_ATOMS: atom_id res chain seq x y z
N MET A 1 -37.05 -5.44 0.00
CA MET A 1 -36.44 -4.19 -0.48
C MET A 1 -35.19 -4.54 -1.32
N THR A 2 -35.25 -4.37 -2.62
CA THR A 2 -34.11 -4.61 -3.53
C THR A 2 -33.13 -3.43 -3.42
N ARG A 3 -31.86 -3.72 -3.05
CA ARG A 3 -30.80 -2.69 -3.02
C ARG A 3 -30.65 -2.09 -4.42
N PRO A 4 -30.53 -0.75 -4.56
CA PRO A 4 -30.28 -0.12 -5.85
C PRO A 4 -28.97 -0.69 -6.45
N VAL A 5 -29.02 -0.99 -7.74
CA VAL A 5 -27.93 -1.61 -8.51
C VAL A 5 -26.60 -0.82 -8.37
N THR A 6 -26.69 0.51 -8.29
CA THR A 6 -25.57 1.41 -8.08
C THR A 6 -24.83 1.15 -6.75
N ALA A 7 -25.53 0.99 -5.64
CA ALA A 7 -24.90 0.75 -4.32
C ALA A 7 -24.13 -0.57 -4.25
N ARG A 8 -24.55 -1.60 -5.01
CA ARG A 8 -23.81 -2.87 -5.12
C ARG A 8 -22.55 -2.70 -5.95
N GLY A 9 -22.62 -1.98 -7.07
CA GLY A 9 -21.48 -1.67 -7.93
C GLY A 9 -20.39 -0.88 -7.18
N ASP A 10 -20.79 0.18 -6.49
CA ASP A 10 -19.88 1.02 -5.71
C ASP A 10 -19.19 0.24 -4.60
N ARG A 11 -19.87 -0.69 -3.95
CA ARG A 11 -19.27 -1.56 -2.93
C ARG A 11 -18.23 -2.51 -3.51
N VAL A 12 -18.52 -3.12 -4.65
CA VAL A 12 -17.56 -3.99 -5.34
C VAL A 12 -16.33 -3.19 -5.77
N LEU A 13 -16.53 -1.99 -6.33
CA LEU A 13 -15.45 -1.10 -6.72
C LEU A 13 -14.61 -0.66 -5.51
N GLY A 14 -15.23 -0.20 -4.44
CA GLY A 14 -14.52 0.26 -3.23
C GLY A 14 -13.65 -0.85 -2.62
N ARG A 15 -14.18 -2.06 -2.49
CA ARG A 15 -13.43 -3.23 -2.01
C ARG A 15 -12.32 -3.65 -2.96
N GLY A 16 -12.58 -3.60 -4.25
CA GLY A 16 -11.57 -3.88 -5.29
C GLY A 16 -10.39 -2.92 -5.20
N LEU A 17 -10.64 -1.62 -5.00
CA LEU A 17 -9.60 -0.60 -4.80
C LEU A 17 -8.82 -0.82 -3.50
N LEU A 18 -9.48 -1.16 -2.40
CA LEU A 18 -8.80 -1.50 -1.14
C LEU A 18 -7.92 -2.73 -1.29
N ALA A 19 -8.41 -3.79 -1.91
CA ALA A 19 -7.62 -4.98 -2.19
C ALA A 19 -6.43 -4.67 -3.11
N LEU A 20 -6.64 -3.90 -4.17
CA LEU A 20 -5.59 -3.47 -5.10
C LEU A 20 -4.50 -2.67 -4.38
N ALA A 21 -4.86 -1.69 -3.53
CA ALA A 21 -3.89 -0.92 -2.76
C ALA A 21 -3.02 -1.81 -1.87
N ASN A 22 -3.61 -2.83 -1.21
CA ASN A 22 -2.86 -3.77 -0.39
C ASN A 22 -1.94 -4.67 -1.24
N VAL A 23 -2.40 -5.14 -2.41
CA VAL A 23 -1.55 -5.91 -3.34
C VAL A 23 -0.37 -5.08 -3.82
N ILE A 24 -0.59 -3.82 -4.21
CA ILE A 24 0.48 -2.92 -4.64
C ILE A 24 1.46 -2.65 -3.50
N THR A 25 0.98 -2.51 -2.26
CA THR A 25 1.80 -2.28 -1.07
C THR A 25 2.76 -3.44 -0.78
N VAL A 26 2.50 -4.63 -1.29
CA VAL A 26 3.43 -5.77 -1.24
C VAL A 26 4.26 -5.87 -2.52
N ALA A 27 3.60 -5.86 -3.66
CA ALA A 27 4.26 -6.17 -4.93
C ALA A 27 5.29 -5.13 -5.35
N ALA A 28 5.00 -3.83 -5.12
CA ALA A 28 5.90 -2.76 -5.54
C ALA A 28 7.22 -2.74 -4.75
N PRO A 29 7.23 -2.82 -3.39
CA PRO A 29 8.48 -2.92 -2.64
C PRO A 29 9.25 -4.20 -2.92
N VAL A 30 8.58 -5.34 -3.07
CA VAL A 30 9.27 -6.59 -3.44
C VAL A 30 9.97 -6.43 -4.78
N ALA A 31 9.30 -5.87 -5.79
CA ALA A 31 9.91 -5.64 -7.10
C ALA A 31 11.05 -4.60 -7.06
N ALA A 32 10.94 -3.59 -6.18
CA ALA A 32 11.96 -2.55 -6.04
C ALA A 32 13.18 -3.01 -5.24
N ASP A 33 13.01 -3.84 -4.20
CA ASP A 33 14.03 -4.09 -3.18
C ASP A 33 14.60 -5.51 -3.22
N TRP A 34 13.92 -6.49 -3.83
CA TRP A 34 14.37 -7.88 -3.89
C TRP A 34 15.36 -8.09 -5.07
N ASN A 35 16.47 -7.38 -5.07
CA ASN A 35 17.46 -7.37 -6.14
C ASN A 35 18.85 -6.94 -5.64
N ASP A 36 19.82 -6.89 -6.57
CA ASP A 36 21.23 -6.57 -6.29
C ASP A 36 21.47 -5.09 -5.95
N SER A 37 20.53 -4.21 -6.21
CA SER A 37 20.64 -2.81 -5.80
C SER A 37 20.30 -2.60 -4.32
N HIS A 38 19.51 -3.50 -3.71
CA HIS A 38 19.03 -3.39 -2.32
C HIS A 38 19.38 -4.65 -1.51
N ILE A 39 18.45 -5.61 -1.39
CA ILE A 39 18.59 -6.74 -0.46
C ILE A 39 19.84 -7.58 -0.73
N PHE A 40 20.23 -7.76 -2.00
CA PHE A 40 21.43 -8.52 -2.37
C PHE A 40 22.67 -7.63 -2.58
N ASN A 41 22.59 -6.33 -2.31
CA ASN A 41 23.71 -5.42 -2.42
C ASN A 41 24.80 -5.76 -1.39
N SER A 42 25.99 -6.10 -1.88
CA SER A 42 27.14 -6.48 -1.02
C SER A 42 27.61 -5.35 -0.09
N ARG A 43 27.31 -4.09 -0.42
CA ARG A 43 27.64 -2.92 0.41
C ARG A 43 26.66 -2.71 1.56
N TRP A 44 25.49 -3.34 1.52
CA TRP A 44 24.52 -3.24 2.63
C TRP A 44 24.99 -4.09 3.82
N PRO A 45 25.04 -3.52 5.03
CA PRO A 45 25.27 -4.30 6.24
C PRO A 45 24.21 -5.39 6.41
N GLY A 46 24.59 -6.54 6.94
CA GLY A 46 23.65 -7.64 7.21
C GLY A 46 22.44 -7.21 8.05
N HIS A 47 22.65 -6.28 8.98
CA HIS A 47 21.58 -5.73 9.82
C HIS A 47 20.57 -4.90 9.02
N ALA A 48 21.01 -4.12 8.02
CA ALA A 48 20.10 -3.39 7.14
C ALA A 48 19.24 -4.34 6.29
N ARG A 49 19.83 -5.42 5.77
CA ARG A 49 19.09 -6.49 5.05
C ARG A 49 18.05 -7.15 5.94
N PHE A 50 18.41 -7.47 7.19
CA PHE A 50 17.48 -8.03 8.16
C PHE A 50 16.25 -7.15 8.33
N HIS A 51 16.43 -5.83 8.50
CA HIS A 51 15.32 -4.89 8.63
C HIS A 51 14.48 -4.80 7.35
N ALA A 52 15.11 -4.74 6.18
CA ALA A 52 14.39 -4.70 4.91
C ALA A 52 13.53 -5.95 4.69
N VAL A 53 14.10 -7.15 4.87
CA VAL A 53 13.34 -8.41 4.75
C VAL A 53 12.21 -8.49 5.77
N THR A 54 12.46 -8.08 7.02
CA THR A 54 11.44 -8.06 8.07
C THR A 54 10.30 -7.11 7.72
N ALA A 55 10.61 -5.90 7.23
CA ALA A 55 9.59 -4.92 6.82
C ALA A 55 8.73 -5.46 5.66
N LEU A 56 9.34 -6.08 4.65
CA LEU A 56 8.61 -6.72 3.54
C LEU A 56 7.70 -7.85 4.04
N ALA A 57 8.20 -8.71 4.93
CA ALA A 57 7.41 -9.82 5.49
C ALA A 57 6.23 -9.32 6.33
N MET A 58 6.44 -8.32 7.18
CA MET A 58 5.37 -7.70 7.98
C MET A 58 4.31 -7.07 7.07
N THR A 59 4.73 -6.32 6.06
CA THR A 59 3.83 -5.68 5.10
C THR A 59 3.03 -6.72 4.32
N ALA A 60 3.67 -7.80 3.85
CA ALA A 60 3.00 -8.90 3.17
C ALA A 60 1.95 -9.58 4.06
N THR A 61 2.28 -9.84 5.31
CA THR A 61 1.36 -10.45 6.27
C THR A 61 0.13 -9.55 6.52
N LEU A 62 0.34 -8.27 6.85
CA LEU A 62 -0.74 -7.34 7.14
C LEU A 62 -1.64 -7.11 5.92
N SER A 63 -1.04 -6.93 4.74
CA SER A 63 -1.80 -6.73 3.50
C SER A 63 -2.59 -7.97 3.09
N SER A 64 -2.04 -9.17 3.28
CA SER A 64 -2.77 -10.43 3.02
C SER A 64 -3.98 -10.59 3.94
N LEU A 65 -3.83 -10.30 5.22
CA LEU A 65 -4.93 -10.31 6.20
C LEU A 65 -6.02 -9.29 5.82
N ASN A 66 -5.63 -8.11 5.36
CA ASN A 66 -6.57 -7.08 4.90
C ASN A 66 -7.34 -7.53 3.65
N VAL A 67 -6.66 -8.06 2.64
CA VAL A 67 -7.31 -8.59 1.43
C VAL A 67 -8.30 -9.70 1.80
N TRP A 68 -7.88 -10.64 2.63
CA TRP A 68 -8.77 -11.69 3.12
C TRP A 68 -9.98 -11.11 3.86
N SER A 69 -9.78 -10.16 4.77
CA SER A 69 -10.84 -9.55 5.59
C SER A 69 -11.88 -8.82 4.74
N VAL A 70 -11.48 -8.03 3.72
CA VAL A 70 -12.44 -7.33 2.85
C VAL A 70 -13.14 -8.25 1.85
N CYS A 71 -12.53 -9.40 1.51
CA CYS A 71 -13.08 -10.36 0.56
C CYS A 71 -13.99 -11.43 1.22
N SER A 72 -13.66 -11.89 2.44
CA SER A 72 -14.35 -13.01 3.09
C SER A 72 -15.77 -12.70 3.59
N GLY A 73 -16.13 -11.45 3.77
CA GLY A 73 -17.50 -11.02 4.13
C GLY A 73 -17.98 -11.38 5.54
N GLY A 74 -17.19 -12.09 6.32
CA GLY A 74 -17.56 -12.60 7.66
C GLY A 74 -17.18 -11.69 8.83
N HIS A 75 -16.50 -10.56 8.59
CA HIS A 75 -15.98 -9.67 9.61
C HIS A 75 -16.80 -8.38 9.73
N ASP A 76 -16.61 -7.65 10.83
CA ASP A 76 -17.09 -6.27 10.92
C ASP A 76 -16.52 -5.45 9.77
N ARG A 77 -17.44 -4.98 8.91
CA ARG A 77 -17.10 -4.35 7.63
C ARG A 77 -16.41 -3.01 7.81
N ASP A 78 -16.74 -2.28 8.87
CA ASP A 78 -16.16 -0.97 9.13
C ASP A 78 -14.72 -1.11 9.60
N THR A 79 -14.46 -2.05 10.47
CA THR A 79 -13.11 -2.41 10.92
C THR A 79 -12.27 -2.95 9.75
N ALA A 80 -12.79 -3.88 8.96
CA ALA A 80 -12.08 -4.43 7.80
C ALA A 80 -11.71 -3.34 6.78
N ARG A 81 -12.63 -2.43 6.47
CA ARG A 81 -12.42 -1.28 5.58
C ARG A 81 -11.37 -0.34 6.12
N PHE A 82 -11.43 -0.04 7.43
CA PHE A 82 -10.47 0.85 8.08
C PHE A 82 -9.04 0.31 7.97
N PHE A 83 -8.79 -0.93 8.35
CA PHE A 83 -7.46 -1.51 8.28
C PHE A 83 -6.97 -1.71 6.83
N ALA A 84 -7.86 -2.07 5.91
CA ALA A 84 -7.50 -2.20 4.50
C ALA A 84 -7.09 -0.86 3.85
N ALA A 85 -7.55 0.28 4.38
CA ALA A 85 -7.08 1.60 3.97
C ALA A 85 -5.87 2.06 4.79
N ALA A 86 -5.87 1.82 6.11
CA ALA A 86 -4.85 2.33 7.02
C ALA A 86 -3.47 1.72 6.76
N VAL A 87 -3.37 0.43 6.45
CA VAL A 87 -2.07 -0.25 6.23
C VAL A 87 -1.34 0.31 5.02
N PRO A 88 -1.94 0.42 3.81
CA PRO A 88 -1.28 1.10 2.69
C PRO A 88 -0.85 2.53 3.00
N VAL A 89 -1.72 3.31 3.66
CA VAL A 89 -1.38 4.69 4.05
C VAL A 89 -0.20 4.72 5.03
N ALA A 90 -0.21 3.88 6.07
CA ALA A 90 0.86 3.81 7.05
C ALA A 90 2.20 3.36 6.45
N TYR A 91 2.16 2.51 5.42
CA TYR A 91 3.36 2.09 4.71
C TYR A 91 3.92 3.19 3.81
N TRP A 92 3.06 3.86 3.02
CA TRP A 92 3.51 4.79 2.00
C TRP A 92 3.69 6.24 2.48
N ALA A 93 2.97 6.71 3.50
CA ALA A 93 3.10 8.07 4.01
C ALA A 93 4.53 8.41 4.48
N PRO A 94 5.28 7.51 5.15
CA PRO A 94 6.66 7.77 5.55
C PRO A 94 7.61 8.06 4.38
N PHE A 95 7.33 7.63 3.15
CA PHE A 95 8.14 7.95 1.98
C PHE A 95 8.26 9.46 1.72
N PHE A 96 7.24 10.24 2.12
CA PHE A 96 7.26 11.69 1.99
C PHE A 96 7.98 12.37 3.16
N ALA A 97 8.06 11.72 4.32
CA ALA A 97 8.70 12.24 5.51
C ALA A 97 10.17 11.80 5.64
N ALA A 98 10.51 10.60 5.18
CA ALA A 98 11.85 10.04 5.29
C ALA A 98 12.96 10.96 4.75
N PRO A 99 12.79 11.65 3.60
CA PRO A 99 13.82 12.57 3.10
C PRO A 99 14.12 13.77 4.02
N LEU A 100 13.28 14.03 5.01
CA LEU A 100 13.50 15.07 6.01
C LEU A 100 14.44 14.63 7.13
N VAL A 101 14.73 13.34 7.25
CA VAL A 101 15.64 12.79 8.27
C VAL A 101 17.09 12.93 7.76
N PRO A 102 17.99 13.56 8.50
CA PRO A 102 19.38 13.71 8.09
C PRO A 102 20.05 12.37 7.77
N GLY A 103 20.76 12.28 6.66
CA GLY A 103 21.49 11.09 6.24
C GLY A 103 20.65 10.09 5.45
N THR A 104 19.34 10.34 5.22
CA THR A 104 18.55 9.55 4.28
C THR A 104 18.64 10.12 2.87
N ALA A 105 18.52 9.25 1.88
CA ALA A 105 18.48 9.64 0.47
C ALA A 105 17.49 8.76 -0.29
N VAL A 106 16.88 9.34 -1.34
CA VAL A 106 16.00 8.59 -2.24
C VAL A 106 16.84 7.82 -3.27
N ASP A 107 17.98 8.39 -3.67
CA ASP A 107 18.92 7.75 -4.60
C ASP A 107 19.98 6.95 -3.83
N ASP A 108 20.30 5.73 -4.31
CA ASP A 108 21.39 4.90 -3.79
C ASP A 108 22.43 4.66 -4.89
N PRO A 109 23.50 5.49 -4.96
CA PRO A 109 24.54 5.30 -5.96
C PRO A 109 25.23 3.92 -5.85
N PRO A 110 25.55 3.24 -6.98
CA PRO A 110 25.45 3.70 -8.37
C PRO A 110 24.09 3.46 -9.03
N HIS A 111 23.03 3.17 -8.27
CA HIS A 111 21.69 2.82 -8.74
C HIS A 111 20.71 4.00 -8.57
N PRO A 112 20.71 5.00 -9.48
CA PRO A 112 19.80 6.14 -9.35
C PRO A 112 18.35 5.71 -9.53
N VAL A 113 17.47 6.27 -8.72
CA VAL A 113 16.01 6.04 -8.83
C VAL A 113 15.48 6.66 -10.13
N ARG A 114 14.67 5.90 -10.86
CA ARG A 114 13.95 6.40 -12.05
C ARG A 114 13.06 7.57 -11.67
N ARG A 115 13.00 8.58 -12.54
CA ARG A 115 12.19 9.80 -12.34
C ARG A 115 11.26 10.01 -13.52
N VAL A 116 10.06 10.52 -13.25
CA VAL A 116 9.10 11.02 -14.26
C VAL A 116 8.85 12.49 -13.95
N ALA A 117 9.10 13.37 -14.91
CA ALA A 117 9.04 14.82 -14.72
C ALA A 117 9.82 15.31 -13.48
N GLY A 118 10.99 14.73 -13.21
CA GLY A 118 11.82 15.06 -12.04
C GLY A 118 11.40 14.41 -10.72
N VAL A 119 10.25 13.77 -10.65
CA VAL A 119 9.74 13.12 -9.42
C VAL A 119 10.16 11.65 -9.40
N PRO A 120 10.75 11.15 -8.29
CA PRO A 120 11.05 9.72 -8.12
C PRO A 120 9.82 8.83 -8.28
N VAL A 121 9.98 7.73 -9.04
CA VAL A 121 8.84 6.79 -9.26
C VAL A 121 8.34 6.16 -7.96
N SER A 122 9.18 6.01 -6.95
CA SER A 122 8.79 5.58 -5.61
C SER A 122 7.77 6.51 -4.95
N LEU A 123 7.98 7.84 -5.05
CA LEU A 123 7.05 8.83 -4.51
C LEU A 123 5.75 8.89 -5.31
N LEU A 124 5.81 8.73 -6.64
CA LEU A 124 4.62 8.64 -7.48
C LEU A 124 3.80 7.39 -7.15
N GLY A 125 4.47 6.25 -6.96
CA GLY A 125 3.84 5.00 -6.53
C GLY A 125 3.20 5.13 -5.15
N ALA A 126 3.91 5.75 -4.19
CA ALA A 126 3.40 6.04 -2.85
C ALA A 126 2.12 6.90 -2.90
N ALA A 127 2.14 8.00 -3.68
CA ALA A 127 0.99 8.89 -3.85
C ALA A 127 -0.20 8.16 -4.49
N ALA A 128 0.04 7.43 -5.58
CA ALA A 128 -1.00 6.70 -6.31
C ALA A 128 -1.64 5.60 -5.43
N THR A 129 -0.83 4.83 -4.69
CA THR A 129 -1.33 3.76 -3.83
C THR A 129 -2.13 4.31 -2.65
N THR A 130 -1.64 5.38 -2.02
CA THR A 130 -2.36 6.09 -0.95
C THR A 130 -3.70 6.65 -1.45
N ALA A 131 -3.72 7.28 -2.63
CA ALA A 131 -4.95 7.79 -3.24
C ALA A 131 -5.94 6.65 -3.57
N THR A 132 -5.44 5.50 -4.06
CA THR A 132 -6.25 4.30 -4.34
C THR A 132 -6.90 3.76 -3.06
N ALA A 133 -6.15 3.65 -1.96
CA ALA A 133 -6.66 3.23 -0.66
C ALA A 133 -7.73 4.19 -0.14
N ALA A 134 -7.48 5.50 -0.20
CA ALA A 134 -8.43 6.53 0.21
C ALA A 134 -9.71 6.48 -0.63
N ALA A 135 -9.60 6.40 -1.96
CA ALA A 135 -10.76 6.28 -2.85
C ALA A 135 -11.59 5.03 -2.55
N GLY A 136 -10.93 3.89 -2.37
CA GLY A 136 -11.59 2.63 -2.00
C GLY A 136 -12.38 2.76 -0.70
N TRP A 137 -11.77 3.37 0.33
CA TRP A 137 -12.41 3.60 1.61
C TRP A 137 -13.64 4.51 1.50
N PHE A 138 -13.53 5.63 0.79
CA PHE A 138 -14.64 6.57 0.61
C PHE A 138 -15.81 5.96 -0.17
N ILE A 139 -15.53 5.26 -1.27
CA ILE A 139 -16.55 4.64 -2.12
C ILE A 139 -17.28 3.53 -1.34
N ASP A 140 -16.56 2.62 -0.68
CA ASP A 140 -17.19 1.54 0.08
C ASP A 140 -17.99 2.06 1.30
N ARG A 141 -17.49 3.11 1.99
CA ARG A 141 -18.21 3.77 3.10
C ARG A 141 -19.52 4.41 2.65
N ARG A 142 -19.51 5.15 1.52
CA ARG A 142 -20.72 5.78 0.99
C ARG A 142 -21.78 4.75 0.61
N SER A 143 -21.35 3.65 0.00
CA SER A 143 -22.25 2.55 -0.38
C SER A 143 -22.86 1.84 0.84
N ALA A 144 -22.20 1.88 2.00
CA ALA A 144 -22.74 1.34 3.25
C ALA A 144 -23.81 2.27 3.85
N ALA A 145 -23.55 3.59 3.88
CA ALA A 145 -24.47 4.58 4.41
C ALA A 145 -25.79 4.68 3.62
N GLY A 146 -25.77 4.48 2.31
CA GLY A 146 -26.99 4.50 1.46
C GLY A 146 -27.83 3.21 1.54
N SER A 147 -27.46 2.25 2.38
CA SER A 147 -28.16 0.97 2.56
C SER A 147 -28.80 0.78 3.95
N SER A 148 -28.69 1.79 4.83
CA SER A 148 -29.40 1.90 6.11
C SER A 148 -30.70 2.71 5.94
#